data_82db3e20cd4f33433aad70951ae1bf02
#
_entry.id   82db3e20cd4f33433aad70951ae1bf02
#
_cell.length_a   1.000
_cell.length_b   1.000
_cell.length_c   1.000
_cell.angle_alpha   90.00
_cell.angle_beta   90.00
_cell.angle_gamma   90.00
#
_symmetry.space_group_name_H-M   'P 1'
#
loop_
_entity.id
_entity.type
_entity.pdbx_description
1 polymer ?
#
loop_
_entity_poly.entity_id
_entity_poly.type
_entity_poly.pdbx_seq_one_letter_code
_entity_poly.pdbx_strand_id
1 'polypeptide(L)'
;TSEVDVLVVGGGAGGGVGSAGNNTHGGGGGAGGLILAPGLAMDADEAVTVTIGGGGASTTAGGDTTFGAAPSPWYLIAKGGGDGGDQPRGDGQAGGSGGGGAGSQSANAEASGGATTQGQQSGNSGNLGVGYAGGAFGGGGNTVAHSAGGGGGAGAVGGQASPGGGNYGAGNGG
;
A
#
# COMPACT_ATOMS: atom_id res chain seq x y z
N THR A 1 11.93 -32.96 8.93
CA THR A 1 11.65 -31.58 8.53
C THR A 1 12.15 -31.36 7.12
N SER A 2 11.33 -30.74 6.28
CA SER A 2 11.71 -30.25 4.95
C SER A 2 11.85 -28.74 5.01
N GLU A 3 12.74 -28.18 4.21
CA GLU A 3 12.85 -26.72 4.06
C GLU A 3 12.15 -26.28 2.76
N VAL A 4 11.42 -25.19 2.84
CA VAL A 4 10.73 -24.58 1.70
C VAL A 4 10.98 -23.08 1.66
N ASP A 5 11.08 -22.52 0.48
CA ASP A 5 11.07 -21.07 0.29
C ASP A 5 9.62 -20.60 0.07
N VAL A 6 9.17 -19.68 0.90
CA VAL A 6 7.79 -19.17 0.85
C VAL A 6 7.80 -17.68 0.55
N LEU A 7 7.08 -17.29 -0.51
CA LEU A 7 6.78 -15.90 -0.81
C LEU A 7 5.30 -15.64 -0.57
N VAL A 8 4.99 -14.72 0.31
CA VAL A 8 3.62 -14.29 0.63
C VAL A 8 3.44 -12.85 0.20
N VAL A 9 2.39 -12.58 -0.59
CA VAL A 9 2.09 -11.23 -1.09
C VAL A 9 0.64 -10.90 -0.76
N GLY A 10 0.39 -9.79 -0.10
CA GLY A 10 -0.95 -9.27 0.20
C GLY A 10 -1.64 -8.72 -1.04
N GLY A 11 -2.96 -8.61 -1.00
CA GLY A 11 -3.74 -7.97 -2.06
C GLY A 11 -3.40 -6.48 -2.18
N GLY A 12 -3.28 -5.96 -3.40
CA GLY A 12 -3.17 -4.52 -3.64
C GLY A 12 -4.48 -3.80 -3.38
N ALA A 13 -4.42 -2.52 -3.03
CA ALA A 13 -5.60 -1.69 -2.77
C ALA A 13 -6.10 -0.96 -4.01
N GLY A 14 -7.35 -0.50 -3.94
CA GLY A 14 -7.93 0.40 -4.93
C GLY A 14 -7.44 1.84 -4.78
N GLY A 15 -7.42 2.59 -5.88
CA GLY A 15 -7.22 4.04 -5.83
C GLY A 15 -8.44 4.77 -5.29
N GLY A 16 -8.22 5.96 -4.79
CA GLY A 16 -9.27 6.89 -4.36
C GLY A 16 -10.07 7.46 -5.53
N VAL A 17 -11.20 8.07 -5.22
CA VAL A 17 -12.11 8.67 -6.22
C VAL A 17 -11.89 10.17 -6.30
N GLY A 18 -11.72 10.67 -7.53
CA GLY A 18 -11.76 12.09 -7.86
C GLY A 18 -13.16 12.53 -8.33
N SER A 19 -13.38 13.83 -8.46
CA SER A 19 -14.63 14.40 -9.04
C SER A 19 -14.34 15.31 -10.21
N ALA A 20 -14.94 14.96 -11.33
CA ALA A 20 -14.78 15.74 -12.57
C ALA A 20 -15.32 17.17 -12.42
N GLY A 21 -16.39 17.37 -11.65
CA GLY A 21 -16.99 18.71 -11.45
C GLY A 21 -16.15 19.66 -10.59
N ASN A 22 -15.26 19.12 -9.75
CA ASN A 22 -14.43 19.86 -8.80
C ASN A 22 -12.94 19.78 -9.12
N ASN A 23 -12.57 19.19 -10.27
CA ASN A 23 -11.17 18.95 -10.66
C ASN A 23 -10.33 18.38 -9.51
N THR A 24 -10.85 17.42 -8.79
CA THR A 24 -10.14 16.71 -7.73
C THR A 24 -9.75 15.32 -8.22
N HIS A 25 -8.64 14.81 -7.73
CA HIS A 25 -8.07 13.54 -8.16
C HIS A 25 -7.86 12.63 -6.95
N GLY A 26 -8.28 11.37 -7.09
CA GLY A 26 -8.05 10.37 -6.05
C GLY A 26 -6.58 9.94 -6.01
N GLY A 27 -6.09 9.60 -4.85
CA GLY A 27 -4.76 9.03 -4.64
C GLY A 27 -4.61 7.62 -5.22
N GLY A 28 -3.39 7.21 -5.54
CA GLY A 28 -3.10 5.84 -5.95
C GLY A 28 -3.24 4.84 -4.80
N GLY A 29 -3.75 3.65 -5.06
CA GLY A 29 -3.76 2.56 -4.08
C GLY A 29 -2.35 2.02 -3.81
N GLY A 30 -2.09 1.60 -2.58
CA GLY A 30 -0.85 0.94 -2.19
C GLY A 30 -0.80 -0.54 -2.60
N ALA A 31 0.39 -1.05 -2.83
CA ALA A 31 0.59 -2.48 -3.02
C ALA A 31 0.36 -3.25 -1.71
N GLY A 32 0.07 -4.54 -1.82
CA GLY A 32 0.14 -5.44 -0.67
C GLY A 32 1.57 -5.55 -0.13
N GLY A 33 1.71 -5.81 1.16
CA GLY A 33 2.98 -6.15 1.76
C GLY A 33 3.53 -7.45 1.18
N LEU A 34 4.83 -7.64 1.30
CA LEU A 34 5.53 -8.82 0.82
C LEU A 34 6.37 -9.42 1.94
N ILE A 35 6.34 -10.74 2.07
CA ILE A 35 7.21 -11.50 2.96
C ILE A 35 7.91 -12.57 2.14
N LEU A 36 9.24 -12.60 2.23
CA LEU A 36 10.05 -13.70 1.73
C LEU A 36 10.63 -14.48 2.92
N ALA A 37 10.31 -15.74 3.00
CA ALA A 37 10.77 -16.65 4.03
C ALA A 37 11.56 -17.80 3.38
N PRO A 38 12.87 -17.60 3.16
CA PRO A 38 13.71 -18.67 2.63
C PRO A 38 14.02 -19.72 3.70
N GLY A 39 14.11 -20.98 3.30
CA GLY A 39 14.49 -22.07 4.16
C GLY A 39 13.56 -22.28 5.36
N LEU A 40 12.26 -22.05 5.19
CA LEU A 40 11.27 -22.25 6.23
C LEU A 40 11.17 -23.75 6.54
N ALA A 41 11.58 -24.11 7.77
CA ALA A 41 11.52 -25.49 8.20
C ALA A 41 10.07 -25.89 8.51
N MET A 42 9.59 -26.93 7.86
CA MET A 42 8.23 -27.46 8.03
C MET A 42 8.25 -28.96 8.27
N ASP A 43 7.29 -29.46 9.02
CA ASP A 43 7.15 -30.89 9.19
C ASP A 43 6.54 -31.52 7.92
N ALA A 44 7.07 -32.69 7.55
CA ALA A 44 6.49 -33.46 6.46
C ALA A 44 5.06 -33.86 6.84
N ASP A 45 4.19 -33.94 5.84
CA ASP A 45 2.79 -34.37 5.98
C ASP A 45 1.87 -33.42 6.77
N GLU A 46 2.32 -32.20 7.10
CA GLU A 46 1.46 -31.21 7.70
C GLU A 46 0.70 -30.39 6.66
N ALA A 47 -0.61 -30.31 6.83
CA ALA A 47 -1.47 -29.50 5.98
C ALA A 47 -1.40 -28.02 6.41
N VAL A 48 -1.01 -27.14 5.50
CA VAL A 48 -0.92 -25.69 5.74
C VAL A 48 -2.10 -25.00 5.09
N THR A 49 -2.86 -24.27 5.90
CA THR A 49 -3.92 -23.40 5.35
C THR A 49 -3.31 -22.16 4.71
N VAL A 50 -3.67 -21.89 3.47
CA VAL A 50 -3.29 -20.66 2.76
C VAL A 50 -4.55 -19.87 2.45
N THR A 51 -4.57 -18.61 2.87
CA THR A 51 -5.66 -17.66 2.53
C THR A 51 -5.08 -16.57 1.65
N ILE A 52 -5.62 -16.39 0.45
CA ILE A 52 -5.18 -15.36 -0.48
C ILE A 52 -6.05 -14.12 -0.32
N GLY A 53 -5.43 -12.99 0.01
CA GLY A 53 -6.09 -11.70 0.09
C GLY A 53 -6.47 -11.19 -1.29
N GLY A 54 -7.73 -10.80 -1.46
CA GLY A 54 -8.21 -10.18 -2.72
C GLY A 54 -7.69 -8.76 -2.90
N GLY A 55 -7.64 -8.29 -4.15
CA GLY A 55 -7.43 -6.88 -4.45
C GLY A 55 -8.63 -6.03 -4.01
N GLY A 56 -8.36 -4.81 -3.53
CA GLY A 56 -9.39 -3.85 -3.18
C GLY A 56 -10.03 -3.23 -4.44
N ALA A 57 -11.36 -3.03 -4.40
CA ALA A 57 -12.04 -2.17 -5.36
C ALA A 57 -11.67 -0.70 -5.10
N SER A 58 -12.15 0.24 -5.93
CA SER A 58 -11.96 1.68 -5.67
C SER A 58 -12.32 2.02 -4.22
N THR A 59 -11.49 2.81 -3.56
CA THR A 59 -11.66 3.23 -2.14
C THR A 59 -11.72 2.08 -1.13
N THR A 60 -11.07 0.98 -1.45
CA THR A 60 -11.06 -0.20 -0.58
C THR A 60 -9.65 -0.74 -0.44
N ALA A 61 -9.27 -1.02 0.79
CA ALA A 61 -8.00 -1.67 1.08
C ALA A 61 -7.91 -3.07 0.47
N GLY A 62 -6.71 -3.54 0.21
CA GLY A 62 -6.46 -4.93 -0.16
C GLY A 62 -6.65 -5.89 1.02
N GLY A 63 -6.86 -7.15 0.72
CA GLY A 63 -6.97 -8.22 1.72
C GLY A 63 -5.60 -8.74 2.17
N ASP A 64 -5.52 -9.17 3.42
CA ASP A 64 -4.33 -9.87 3.94
C ASP A 64 -4.20 -11.27 3.32
N THR A 65 -2.98 -11.64 2.93
CA THR A 65 -2.65 -13.03 2.57
C THR A 65 -1.95 -13.69 3.74
N THR A 66 -2.40 -14.90 4.10
CA THR A 66 -1.80 -15.66 5.19
C THR A 66 -1.31 -17.02 4.71
N PHE A 67 -0.18 -17.44 5.26
CA PHE A 67 0.37 -18.79 5.16
C PHE A 67 0.46 -19.39 6.55
N GLY A 68 -0.20 -20.50 6.78
CA GLY A 68 -0.38 -21.10 8.10
C GLY A 68 -1.49 -20.41 8.92
N ALA A 69 -1.59 -20.78 10.16
CA ALA A 69 -2.51 -20.20 11.14
C ALA A 69 -1.81 -20.04 12.51
N ALA A 70 -2.16 -18.96 13.23
CA ALA A 70 -1.65 -18.80 14.60
C ALA A 70 -2.18 -19.92 15.52
N PRO A 71 -1.37 -20.45 16.44
CA PRO A 71 -0.03 -20.02 16.85
C PRO A 71 1.15 -20.78 16.19
N SER A 72 1.00 -21.22 14.95
CA SER A 72 2.08 -21.94 14.27
C SER A 72 3.37 -21.12 14.15
N PRO A 73 4.56 -21.73 14.32
CA PRO A 73 5.84 -21.03 14.15
C PRO A 73 6.10 -20.56 12.73
N TRP A 74 5.39 -21.11 11.73
CA TRP A 74 5.47 -20.69 10.32
C TRP A 74 4.30 -19.81 9.88
N TYR A 75 3.52 -19.27 10.84
CA TYR A 75 2.46 -18.33 10.48
C TYR A 75 3.03 -17.02 9.92
N LEU A 76 2.72 -16.76 8.67
CA LEU A 76 3.11 -15.53 7.96
C LEU A 76 1.86 -14.77 7.54
N ILE A 77 1.88 -13.45 7.67
CA ILE A 77 0.81 -12.57 7.24
C ILE A 77 1.36 -11.39 6.43
N ALA A 78 1.12 -11.39 5.13
CA ALA A 78 1.38 -10.25 4.28
C ALA A 78 0.13 -9.36 4.25
N LYS A 79 0.28 -8.12 4.73
CA LYS A 79 -0.81 -7.16 4.86
C LYS A 79 -1.31 -6.69 3.50
N GLY A 80 -2.62 -6.49 3.38
CA GLY A 80 -3.19 -5.82 2.21
C GLY A 80 -2.74 -4.37 2.09
N GLY A 81 -2.72 -3.83 0.88
CA GLY A 81 -2.39 -2.43 0.60
C GLY A 81 -3.42 -1.46 1.18
N GLY A 82 -2.98 -0.24 1.49
CA GLY A 82 -3.85 0.85 1.90
C GLY A 82 -4.47 1.56 0.70
N ASP A 83 -5.76 1.87 0.74
CA ASP A 83 -6.46 2.56 -0.33
C ASP A 83 -6.01 4.02 -0.50
N GLY A 84 -6.12 4.50 -1.72
CA GLY A 84 -5.82 5.89 -2.05
C GLY A 84 -6.82 6.85 -1.44
N GLY A 85 -6.35 8.04 -1.07
CA GLY A 85 -7.18 9.10 -0.52
C GLY A 85 -8.29 9.53 -1.48
N ASP A 86 -9.48 9.75 -0.93
CA ASP A 86 -10.66 10.22 -1.65
C ASP A 86 -10.75 11.75 -1.63
N GLN A 87 -11.49 12.29 -2.59
CA GLN A 87 -11.81 13.71 -2.56
C GLN A 87 -12.74 14.08 -1.37
N PRO A 88 -12.76 15.35 -0.93
CA PRO A 88 -12.03 16.48 -1.51
C PRO A 88 -10.62 16.69 -0.96
N ARG A 89 -10.08 15.85 -0.09
CA ARG A 89 -8.76 15.97 0.54
C ARG A 89 -8.44 14.76 1.42
N GLY A 90 -8.80 13.56 1.00
CA GLY A 90 -8.56 12.37 1.79
C GLY A 90 -7.09 12.01 1.83
N ASP A 91 -6.60 11.69 3.02
CA ASP A 91 -5.31 11.04 3.20
C ASP A 91 -5.36 9.61 2.62
N GLY A 92 -4.27 9.17 2.05
CA GLY A 92 -4.09 7.76 1.73
C GLY A 92 -4.13 6.91 2.99
N GLN A 93 -4.72 5.72 2.92
CA GLN A 93 -4.84 4.84 4.08
C GLN A 93 -3.59 3.98 4.29
N ALA A 94 -3.38 3.61 5.52
CA ALA A 94 -2.28 2.72 5.87
C ALA A 94 -2.55 1.29 5.40
N GLY A 95 -1.50 0.56 5.01
CA GLY A 95 -1.60 -0.84 4.56
C GLY A 95 -0.25 -1.51 4.48
N GLY A 96 -0.16 -2.67 3.86
CA GLY A 96 1.11 -3.35 3.58
C GLY A 96 2.09 -2.39 2.93
N SER A 97 1.68 -1.72 1.86
CA SER A 97 2.19 -0.41 1.45
C SER A 97 1.04 0.60 1.52
N GLY A 98 1.32 1.84 1.85
CA GLY A 98 0.32 2.87 2.02
C GLY A 98 -0.24 3.41 0.71
N GLY A 99 -1.47 3.91 0.71
CA GLY A 99 -2.07 4.61 -0.41
C GLY A 99 -1.56 6.06 -0.55
N GLY A 100 -1.64 6.62 -1.74
CA GLY A 100 -1.32 8.03 -1.99
C GLY A 100 -2.43 8.98 -1.53
N GLY A 101 -2.07 10.23 -1.21
CA GLY A 101 -3.05 11.25 -0.85
C GLY A 101 -3.83 11.80 -2.06
N ALA A 102 -5.06 12.23 -1.84
CA ALA A 102 -5.91 12.84 -2.86
C ALA A 102 -5.44 14.24 -3.27
N GLY A 103 -5.61 14.58 -4.53
CA GLY A 103 -5.39 15.93 -5.04
C GLY A 103 -6.59 16.86 -4.79
N SER A 104 -6.34 18.13 -4.51
CA SER A 104 -7.40 19.13 -4.25
C SER A 104 -7.15 20.41 -5.02
N GLN A 105 -8.25 21.13 -5.35
CA GLN A 105 -8.19 22.49 -5.92
C GLN A 105 -7.83 23.59 -4.92
N SER A 106 -7.91 23.33 -3.64
CA SER A 106 -7.68 24.37 -2.64
C SER A 106 -6.20 24.47 -2.27
N ALA A 107 -5.67 25.68 -2.41
CA ALA A 107 -4.25 26.02 -2.30
C ALA A 107 -3.56 25.65 -0.96
N ASN A 108 -4.29 25.24 0.06
CA ASN A 108 -3.75 25.02 1.40
C ASN A 108 -4.14 23.66 2.01
N ALA A 109 -4.50 22.69 1.21
CA ALA A 109 -4.87 21.40 1.73
C ALA A 109 -3.88 20.34 1.25
N GLU A 110 -3.07 19.90 2.16
CA GLU A 110 -2.16 18.78 1.96
C GLU A 110 -2.86 17.50 2.40
N ALA A 111 -3.03 16.55 1.47
CA ALA A 111 -3.38 15.19 1.83
C ALA A 111 -2.09 14.38 1.98
N SER A 112 -1.99 13.62 3.03
CA SER A 112 -0.84 12.78 3.31
C SER A 112 -0.97 11.43 2.60
N GLY A 113 0.14 10.81 2.28
CA GLY A 113 0.16 9.39 1.92
C GLY A 113 0.00 8.52 3.16
N GLY A 114 -0.58 7.34 2.97
CA GLY A 114 -0.73 6.34 4.03
C GLY A 114 0.61 5.73 4.45
N ALA A 115 0.70 5.33 5.70
CA ALA A 115 1.87 4.66 6.25
C ALA A 115 1.92 3.18 5.85
N THR A 116 3.11 2.57 5.88
CA THR A 116 3.23 1.11 5.81
C THR A 116 2.91 0.48 7.16
N THR A 117 2.20 -0.63 7.14
CA THR A 117 1.95 -1.48 8.31
C THR A 117 2.67 -2.83 8.22
N GLN A 118 3.32 -3.11 7.10
CA GLN A 118 4.13 -4.30 6.94
C GLN A 118 5.46 -4.13 7.64
N GLY A 119 5.67 -4.89 8.71
CA GLY A 119 6.92 -4.91 9.48
C GLY A 119 7.63 -6.25 9.37
N GLN A 120 8.72 -6.38 10.10
CA GLN A 120 9.37 -7.69 10.29
C GLN A 120 8.39 -8.66 10.96
N GLN A 121 8.28 -9.86 10.43
CA GLN A 121 7.55 -10.93 11.09
C GLN A 121 8.48 -11.59 12.12
N SER A 122 8.04 -11.56 13.39
CA SER A 122 8.75 -12.27 14.46
C SER A 122 8.40 -13.75 14.40
N GLY A 123 9.37 -14.61 14.50
CA GLY A 123 9.15 -16.05 14.66
C GLY A 123 10.01 -16.93 13.77
N ASN A 124 10.46 -16.45 12.64
CA ASN A 124 11.44 -17.16 11.81
C ASN A 124 12.58 -16.22 11.44
N SER A 125 13.80 -16.57 11.78
CA SER A 125 14.96 -15.72 11.54
C SER A 125 15.15 -15.48 10.04
N GLY A 126 14.99 -14.26 9.62
CA GLY A 126 15.17 -13.85 8.22
C GLY A 126 13.88 -13.45 7.49
N ASN A 127 12.71 -13.60 8.10
CA ASN A 127 11.47 -13.16 7.50
C ASN A 127 11.33 -11.63 7.60
N LEU A 128 11.59 -10.96 6.52
CA LEU A 128 11.45 -9.51 6.40
C LEU A 128 10.16 -9.19 5.65
N GLY A 129 9.25 -8.47 6.32
CA GLY A 129 8.14 -7.85 5.63
C GLY A 129 8.62 -6.61 4.90
N VAL A 130 8.14 -6.40 3.70
CA VAL A 130 8.45 -5.23 2.88
C VAL A 130 7.16 -4.50 2.51
N GLY A 131 7.15 -3.21 2.76
CA GLY A 131 6.10 -2.30 2.37
C GLY A 131 6.60 -0.86 2.51
N TYR A 132 6.07 0.06 1.74
CA TYR A 132 6.48 1.46 1.74
C TYR A 132 5.29 2.40 1.86
N ALA A 133 5.53 3.58 2.43
CA ALA A 133 4.51 4.60 2.55
C ALA A 133 4.04 5.10 1.18
N GLY A 134 2.79 5.50 1.08
CA GLY A 134 2.26 6.21 -0.07
C GLY A 134 2.82 7.63 -0.19
N GLY A 135 2.77 8.20 -1.38
CA GLY A 135 3.17 9.57 -1.65
C GLY A 135 2.13 10.57 -1.16
N ALA A 136 2.57 11.65 -0.52
CA ALA A 136 1.71 12.76 -0.15
C ALA A 136 1.36 13.62 -1.38
N PHE A 137 0.25 14.36 -1.30
CA PHE A 137 -0.01 15.45 -2.22
C PHE A 137 0.98 16.60 -1.94
N GLY A 138 1.72 17.01 -2.95
CA GLY A 138 2.59 18.18 -2.84
C GLY A 138 1.80 19.46 -3.07
N GLY A 139 1.26 20.06 -2.01
CA GLY A 139 0.63 21.38 -2.05
C GLY A 139 1.69 22.48 -1.98
N GLY A 140 1.93 23.20 -3.06
CA GLY A 140 2.77 24.40 -3.06
C GLY A 140 1.95 25.63 -3.44
N GLY A 141 1.84 26.58 -2.52
CA GLY A 141 1.36 27.96 -2.62
C GLY A 141 0.58 28.40 -3.87
N ASN A 142 -0.57 28.96 -3.69
CA ASN A 142 -1.40 29.76 -4.62
C ASN A 142 -1.71 29.24 -6.04
N THR A 143 -1.35 28.04 -6.40
CA THR A 143 -1.72 27.44 -7.67
C THR A 143 -2.55 26.18 -7.45
N VAL A 144 -3.66 26.09 -8.13
CA VAL A 144 -4.57 24.92 -8.13
C VAL A 144 -3.79 23.72 -8.64
N ALA A 145 -3.44 22.81 -7.74
CA ALA A 145 -2.71 21.59 -8.14
C ALA A 145 -3.71 20.45 -8.36
N HIS A 146 -3.90 20.07 -9.63
CA HIS A 146 -4.75 18.96 -10.05
C HIS A 146 -3.96 17.66 -10.11
N SER A 147 -3.30 17.26 -9.02
CA SER A 147 -2.50 16.04 -9.01
C SER A 147 -2.60 15.32 -7.67
N ALA A 148 -2.47 14.02 -7.68
CA ALA A 148 -2.58 13.17 -6.51
C ALA A 148 -1.31 12.36 -6.31
N GLY A 149 -1.03 11.95 -5.09
CA GLY A 149 0.11 11.12 -4.73
C GLY A 149 -0.02 9.69 -5.26
N GLY A 150 1.10 9.07 -5.59
CA GLY A 150 1.17 7.64 -5.93
C GLY A 150 1.12 6.78 -4.67
N GLY A 151 0.58 5.56 -4.79
CA GLY A 151 0.67 4.56 -3.74
C GLY A 151 2.08 3.99 -3.58
N GLY A 152 2.42 3.53 -2.39
CA GLY A 152 3.67 2.81 -2.15
C GLY A 152 3.67 1.43 -2.78
N GLY A 153 4.82 0.94 -3.17
CA GLY A 153 5.04 -0.39 -3.71
C GLY A 153 5.93 -1.24 -2.81
N ALA A 154 6.26 -2.43 -3.25
CA ALA A 154 7.22 -3.30 -2.55
C ALA A 154 8.69 -2.88 -2.77
N GLY A 155 8.94 -2.02 -3.72
CA GLY A 155 10.30 -1.56 -4.08
C GLY A 155 10.63 -0.15 -3.63
N ALA A 156 9.64 0.73 -3.48
CA ALA A 156 9.86 2.13 -3.12
C ALA A 156 8.61 2.79 -2.53
N VAL A 157 8.81 3.96 -1.92
CA VAL A 157 7.73 4.86 -1.52
C VAL A 157 7.01 5.41 -2.76
N GLY A 158 5.72 5.67 -2.64
CA GLY A 158 4.97 6.35 -3.68
C GLY A 158 5.48 7.78 -3.91
N GLY A 159 5.47 8.23 -5.14
CA GLY A 159 5.91 9.57 -5.50
C GLY A 159 4.93 10.65 -5.06
N GLN A 160 5.46 11.79 -4.63
CA GLN A 160 4.67 12.99 -4.40
C GLN A 160 4.18 13.60 -5.71
N ALA A 161 2.98 14.15 -5.66
CA ALA A 161 2.53 15.03 -6.73
C ALA A 161 3.34 16.32 -6.73
N SER A 162 3.76 16.80 -7.91
CA SER A 162 4.46 18.07 -8.04
C SER A 162 3.49 19.20 -8.34
N PRO A 163 3.48 20.28 -7.52
CA PRO A 163 2.82 21.52 -7.85
C PRO A 163 3.68 22.26 -8.91
N GLY A 164 3.37 22.14 -10.16
CA GLY A 164 4.10 22.82 -11.22
C GLY A 164 3.17 23.71 -12.04
N GLY A 165 3.57 24.98 -12.26
CA GLY A 165 2.81 25.90 -13.10
C GLY A 165 2.63 25.33 -14.52
N GLY A 166 1.44 24.86 -14.82
CA GLY A 166 1.02 24.40 -16.14
C GLY A 166 1.23 22.92 -16.47
N ASN A 167 2.07 22.18 -15.75
CA ASN A 167 2.25 20.74 -15.91
C ASN A 167 1.98 20.04 -14.57
N TYR A 168 0.85 19.37 -14.50
CA TYR A 168 0.41 18.62 -13.32
C TYR A 168 1.03 17.22 -13.36
N GLY A 169 2.04 16.97 -12.55
CA GLY A 169 2.65 15.64 -12.42
C GLY A 169 1.94 14.83 -11.33
N ALA A 170 1.24 13.77 -11.71
CA ALA A 170 0.80 12.77 -10.75
C ALA A 170 2.02 12.08 -10.12
N GLY A 171 1.92 11.69 -8.86
CA GLY A 171 2.95 10.87 -8.22
C GLY A 171 3.05 9.50 -8.87
N ASN A 172 4.26 9.03 -9.11
CA ASN A 172 4.49 7.67 -9.59
C ASN A 172 4.21 6.66 -8.48
N GLY A 173 3.76 5.45 -8.85
CA GLY A 173 3.75 4.32 -7.93
C GLY A 173 5.15 3.92 -7.49
N GLY A 174 5.31 3.36 -6.30
CA GLY A 174 6.55 2.82 -5.76
C GLY A 174 6.89 1.41 -6.26
#